data_e2ff268cf1cbf81d9eccd2198dca2365
#
_entry.id   e2ff268cf1cbf81d9eccd2198dca2365
#
_cell.length_a   1.000
_cell.length_b   1.000
_cell.length_c   1.000
_cell.angle_alpha   90.00
_cell.angle_beta   90.00
_cell.angle_gamma   90.00
#
_symmetry.space_group_name_H-M   'P 1'
#
loop_
_entity.id
_entity.type
_entity.pdbx_description
1 polymer ?
#
loop_
_entity_poly.entity_id
_entity_poly.type
_entity_poly.pdbx_seq_one_letter_code
_entity_poly.pdbx_strand_id
1 'polypeptide(L)'
;NQQPIKENNIMNKAMVIGNLGNDPEIRYTQKGTAVATFSVATTEKWKDADGVQQEHTDWHRIVAWKGLAEICGDHLKKGSKVYIEGKMQTRKWEEKGIIRYTTEIIAKSMEMLGGKNVDKESASPSAARGNNVDNPPAPDTEVPF
;
A
#
# COMPACT_ATOMS: atom_id res chain seq x y z
N ASN A 1 16.38 4.53 41.15
CA ASN A 1 16.35 4.68 40.68
C ASN A 1 15.96 4.43 39.58
N GLN A 2 15.48 4.47 39.07
CA GLN A 2 15.13 4.27 38.07
C GLN A 2 15.02 5.09 37.22
N GLN A 3 15.40 5.07 36.54
CA GLN A 3 15.45 5.81 35.72
C GLN A 3 14.47 5.86 34.90
N PRO A 4 14.17 6.51 34.51
CA PRO A 4 13.17 6.80 33.80
C PRO A 4 13.35 6.37 32.52
N ILE A 5 12.52 5.98 32.04
CA ILE A 5 12.61 5.59 30.87
C ILE A 5 12.49 6.66 30.13
N LYS A 6 13.11 6.90 29.43
CA LYS A 6 13.04 7.85 28.71
C LYS A 6 12.07 7.69 27.86
N GLU A 7 11.21 8.29 27.67
CA GLU A 7 10.35 8.36 26.79
C GLU A 7 11.01 8.73 25.66
N ASN A 8 11.22 8.04 24.73
CA ASN A 8 11.88 8.41 23.60
C ASN A 8 11.13 9.31 22.73
N ASN A 9 10.15 9.86 22.98
CA ASN A 9 9.49 10.83 22.11
C ASN A 9 9.83 10.68 20.67
N ILE A 10 9.74 9.50 20.13
CA ILE A 10 10.00 9.36 18.71
C ILE A 10 8.74 8.95 18.02
N MET A 11 8.60 9.33 16.78
CA MET A 11 7.48 8.92 15.97
C MET A 11 8.02 8.41 14.66
N ASN A 12 7.55 7.26 14.24
CA ASN A 12 7.98 6.68 12.96
C ASN A 12 6.73 6.09 12.36
N LYS A 13 6.14 6.78 11.39
CA LYS A 13 4.89 6.33 10.83
C LYS A 13 4.85 6.63 9.35
N ALA A 14 4.36 5.69 8.58
CA ALA A 14 4.21 5.86 7.14
C ALA A 14 2.80 5.49 6.76
N MET A 15 2.21 6.23 5.85
CA MET A 15 0.89 5.96 5.37
C MET A 15 0.90 6.14 3.87
N VAL A 16 0.40 5.17 3.14
CA VAL A 16 0.36 5.29 1.69
C VAL A 16 -0.96 4.74 1.18
N ILE A 17 -1.45 5.32 0.10
CA ILE A 17 -2.59 4.80 -0.61
C ILE A 17 -2.12 4.66 -2.05
N GLY A 18 -2.22 3.50 -2.59
CA GLY A 18 -1.78 3.27 -3.96
C GLY A 18 -2.18 1.90 -4.42
N ASN A 19 -1.61 1.50 -5.54
CA ASN A 19 -1.98 0.23 -6.14
C ASN A 19 -0.81 -0.74 -6.10
N LEU A 20 -1.11 -2.01 -5.87
CA LEU A 20 -0.06 -3.00 -5.82
C LEU A 20 0.57 -3.17 -7.19
N GLY A 21 1.87 -3.29 -7.22
CA GLY A 21 2.58 -3.52 -8.46
C GLY A 21 2.79 -4.98 -8.75
N ASN A 22 2.52 -5.85 -7.79
CA ASN A 22 2.68 -7.27 -7.98
C ASN A 22 1.84 -7.99 -6.97
N ASP A 23 1.61 -9.28 -7.19
CA ASP A 23 0.88 -10.07 -6.23
C ASP A 23 1.73 -10.20 -4.97
N PRO A 24 1.13 -10.21 -3.79
CA PRO A 24 1.92 -10.39 -2.56
C PRO A 24 2.64 -11.72 -2.57
N GLU A 25 3.87 -11.70 -2.16
CA GLU A 25 4.66 -12.91 -2.09
C GLU A 25 4.63 -13.37 -0.64
N ILE A 26 4.13 -14.55 -0.38
CA ILE A 26 3.99 -15.06 0.99
C ILE A 26 5.09 -16.06 1.27
N ARG A 27 5.77 -15.86 2.37
CA ARG A 27 6.79 -16.79 2.80
C ARG A 27 6.58 -17.09 4.25
N TYR A 28 7.19 -18.15 4.73
CA TYR A 28 7.08 -18.51 6.13
C TYR A 28 8.46 -18.61 6.74
N THR A 29 8.60 -18.08 7.95
CA THR A 29 9.89 -18.15 8.62
C THR A 29 10.05 -19.58 9.13
N GLN A 30 11.24 -19.86 9.69
CA GLN A 30 11.47 -21.18 10.20
C GLN A 30 10.51 -21.53 11.31
N LYS A 31 9.98 -20.54 12.00
CA LYS A 31 9.02 -20.81 13.05
C LYS A 31 7.61 -20.87 12.53
N GLY A 32 7.42 -20.78 11.25
CA GLY A 32 6.08 -20.86 10.69
C GLY A 32 5.32 -19.56 10.62
N THR A 33 5.98 -18.44 10.84
CA THR A 33 5.30 -17.16 10.80
C THR A 33 5.19 -16.66 9.37
N ALA A 34 4.01 -16.25 8.98
CA ALA A 34 3.78 -15.78 7.62
C ALA A 34 4.32 -14.37 7.44
N VAL A 35 4.91 -14.11 6.29
CA VAL A 35 5.41 -12.80 5.94
C VAL A 35 4.99 -12.53 4.51
N ALA A 36 4.35 -11.40 4.26
CA ALA A 36 3.93 -11.03 2.93
C ALA A 36 4.73 -9.81 2.49
N THR A 37 5.21 -9.82 1.26
CA THR A 37 5.97 -8.72 0.71
C THR A 37 5.37 -8.32 -0.62
N PHE A 38 5.18 -7.03 -0.82
CA PHE A 38 4.66 -6.53 -2.08
C PHE A 38 5.01 -5.07 -2.19
N SER A 39 4.80 -4.50 -3.36
CA SER A 39 5.10 -3.09 -3.56
C SER A 39 3.82 -2.35 -3.88
N VAL A 40 3.77 -1.09 -3.47
CA VAL A 40 2.62 -0.24 -3.70
C VAL A 40 3.12 0.99 -4.41
N ALA A 41 2.48 1.37 -5.50
CA ALA A 41 2.89 2.52 -6.29
C ALA A 41 2.04 3.73 -5.91
N THR A 42 2.70 4.86 -5.69
CA THR A 42 1.99 6.11 -5.51
C THR A 42 2.44 7.02 -6.64
N THR A 43 1.49 7.54 -7.38
CA THR A 43 1.79 8.34 -8.56
C THR A 43 1.28 9.75 -8.38
N GLU A 44 2.13 10.73 -8.65
CA GLU A 44 1.75 12.11 -8.59
C GLU A 44 1.75 12.66 -9.98
N LYS A 45 0.82 13.52 -10.30
CA LYS A 45 0.76 14.15 -11.60
C LYS A 45 0.64 15.64 -11.39
N TRP A 46 1.34 16.41 -12.19
CA TRP A 46 1.26 17.85 -12.06
C TRP A 46 1.64 18.46 -13.40
N LYS A 47 1.42 19.75 -13.57
CA LYS A 47 1.82 20.43 -14.77
C LYS A 47 3.01 21.30 -14.45
N ASP A 48 3.97 21.31 -15.34
CA ASP A 48 5.16 22.11 -15.09
C ASP A 48 4.91 23.53 -15.59
N ALA A 49 5.93 24.35 -15.57
CA ALA A 49 5.80 25.74 -15.93
C ALA A 49 5.34 25.94 -17.35
N ASP A 50 5.60 24.99 -18.21
CA ASP A 50 5.20 25.10 -19.59
C ASP A 50 3.83 24.49 -19.83
N GLY A 51 3.14 24.08 -18.80
CA GLY A 51 1.83 23.49 -18.98
C GLY A 51 1.87 22.03 -19.39
N VAL A 52 3.04 21.41 -19.38
CA VAL A 52 3.16 20.02 -19.80
C VAL A 52 2.89 19.12 -18.61
N GLN A 53 2.09 18.08 -18.82
CA GLN A 53 1.74 17.16 -17.75
C GLN A 53 2.94 16.32 -17.39
N GLN A 54 3.26 16.27 -16.11
CA GLN A 54 4.36 15.46 -15.62
C GLN A 54 3.81 14.40 -14.70
N GLU A 55 4.57 13.34 -14.54
CA GLU A 55 4.12 12.24 -13.72
C GLU A 55 5.31 11.60 -13.03
N HIS A 56 5.15 11.22 -11.78
CA HIS A 56 6.23 10.59 -11.03
C HIS A 56 5.63 9.49 -10.18
N THR A 57 6.22 8.31 -10.22
CA THR A 57 5.73 7.18 -9.45
C THR A 57 6.81 6.71 -8.51
N ASP A 58 6.45 6.57 -7.24
CA ASP A 58 7.35 5.99 -6.26
C ASP A 58 6.83 4.61 -5.91
N TRP A 59 7.74 3.68 -5.72
CA TRP A 59 7.37 2.32 -5.36
C TRP A 59 7.75 2.09 -3.91
N HIS A 60 6.78 1.70 -3.10
CA HIS A 60 7.00 1.50 -1.68
C HIS A 60 6.98 0.01 -1.39
N ARG A 61 8.01 -0.48 -0.72
CA ARG A 61 8.07 -1.89 -0.39
C ARG A 61 7.35 -2.11 0.92
N ILE A 62 6.39 -3.00 0.93
CA ILE A 62 5.55 -3.25 2.09
C ILE A 62 5.82 -4.64 2.60
N VAL A 63 5.94 -4.77 3.91
CA VAL A 63 6.14 -6.06 4.54
C VAL A 63 5.06 -6.21 5.60
N ALA A 64 4.32 -7.30 5.56
CA ALA A 64 3.29 -7.56 6.55
C ALA A 64 3.61 -8.89 7.23
N TRP A 65 3.29 -8.99 8.50
CA TRP A 65 3.60 -10.18 9.27
C TRP A 65 2.38 -10.85 9.86
N LYS A 66 2.46 -12.18 10.06
CA LYS A 66 1.45 -12.93 10.80
C LYS A 66 0.07 -12.81 10.17
N GLY A 67 -0.93 -12.57 10.95
CA GLY A 67 -2.29 -12.53 10.41
C GLY A 67 -2.47 -11.53 9.30
N LEU A 68 -1.83 -10.37 9.39
CA LEU A 68 -1.98 -9.38 8.35
C LEU A 68 -1.34 -9.90 7.06
N ALA A 69 -0.27 -10.68 7.16
CA ALA A 69 0.35 -11.24 5.97
C ALA A 69 -0.62 -12.19 5.29
N GLU A 70 -1.35 -12.98 6.07
CA GLU A 70 -2.28 -13.91 5.48
C GLU A 70 -3.44 -13.19 4.83
N ILE A 71 -3.91 -12.12 5.45
CA ILE A 71 -5.00 -11.35 4.87
C ILE A 71 -4.55 -10.75 3.56
N CYS A 72 -3.34 -10.21 3.51
CA CYS A 72 -2.84 -9.63 2.28
C CYS A 72 -2.71 -10.69 1.20
N GLY A 73 -2.22 -11.85 1.57
CA GLY A 73 -2.07 -12.90 0.58
C GLY A 73 -3.39 -13.41 0.05
N ASP A 74 -4.42 -13.42 0.89
CA ASP A 74 -5.70 -13.93 0.48
C ASP A 74 -6.50 -12.94 -0.35
N HIS A 75 -6.33 -11.66 -0.11
CA HIS A 75 -7.23 -10.68 -0.71
C HIS A 75 -6.59 -9.71 -1.69
N LEU A 76 -5.29 -9.56 -1.69
CA LEU A 76 -4.67 -8.58 -2.55
C LEU A 76 -4.03 -9.22 -3.76
N LYS A 77 -3.95 -8.46 -4.84
CA LYS A 77 -3.28 -8.92 -6.02
C LYS A 77 -2.80 -7.72 -6.80
N LYS A 78 -2.01 -7.93 -7.80
CA LYS A 78 -1.51 -6.83 -8.61
C LYS A 78 -2.66 -5.96 -9.03
N GLY A 79 -2.52 -4.67 -8.87
CA GLY A 79 -3.55 -3.71 -9.26
C GLY A 79 -4.51 -3.34 -8.15
N SER A 80 -4.53 -4.09 -7.05
CA SER A 80 -5.45 -3.76 -5.96
C SER A 80 -5.09 -2.42 -5.36
N LYS A 81 -6.08 -1.63 -5.01
CA LYS A 81 -5.84 -0.34 -4.38
C LYS A 81 -5.97 -0.52 -2.88
N VAL A 82 -4.99 -0.07 -2.15
CA VAL A 82 -4.96 -0.28 -0.71
C VAL A 82 -4.47 0.94 0.04
N TYR A 83 -4.83 0.99 1.31
CA TYR A 83 -4.29 1.95 2.25
C TYR A 83 -3.42 1.13 3.20
N ILE A 84 -2.17 1.53 3.36
CA ILE A 84 -1.25 0.86 4.25
C ILE A 84 -0.76 1.86 5.28
N GLU A 85 -0.76 1.45 6.52
CA GLU A 85 -0.24 2.28 7.58
C GLU A 85 0.74 1.44 8.39
N GLY A 86 1.88 1.96 8.72
CA GLY A 86 2.87 1.23 9.50
C GLY A 86 4.06 2.11 9.81
N LYS A 87 5.20 1.50 9.97
CA LYS A 87 6.40 2.26 10.27
C LYS A 87 7.44 1.97 9.22
N MET A 88 8.36 2.88 9.05
CA MET A 88 9.44 2.70 8.11
C MET A 88 10.58 1.99 8.81
N GLN A 89 11.20 1.06 8.14
CA GLN A 89 12.32 0.34 8.72
C GLN A 89 13.37 0.14 7.65
N THR A 90 14.61 0.41 7.96
CA THR A 90 15.70 0.26 7.02
C THR A 90 16.55 -0.92 7.46
N ARG A 91 16.78 -1.84 6.53
CA ARG A 91 17.63 -2.98 6.79
C ARG A 91 18.94 -2.77 6.07
N LYS A 92 20.00 -3.26 6.66
CA LYS A 92 21.30 -3.19 6.05
C LYS A 92 21.74 -4.62 5.75
N TRP A 93 22.27 -4.85 4.59
CA TRP A 93 22.77 -6.19 4.24
C TRP A 93 23.97 -6.03 3.32
N GLU A 94 24.71 -7.09 3.21
CA GLU A 94 25.93 -7.04 2.44
C GLU A 94 25.84 -8.03 1.31
N GLU A 95 26.21 -7.61 0.11
CA GLU A 95 26.19 -8.47 -1.03
C GLU A 95 27.48 -8.25 -1.78
N LYS A 96 28.28 -9.30 -1.93
CA LYS A 96 29.54 -9.21 -2.67
C LYS A 96 30.41 -8.08 -2.17
N GLY A 97 30.49 -7.94 -0.89
CA GLY A 97 31.35 -6.91 -0.29
C GLY A 97 30.78 -5.51 -0.32
N ILE A 98 29.58 -5.34 -0.85
CA ILE A 98 28.99 -4.02 -0.91
C ILE A 98 27.85 -3.96 0.10
N ILE A 99 27.83 -2.91 0.89
CA ILE A 99 26.78 -2.74 1.89
C ILE A 99 25.61 -2.04 1.25
N ARG A 100 24.43 -2.63 1.39
CA ARG A 100 23.24 -2.07 0.80
C ARG A 100 22.20 -1.85 1.87
N TYR A 101 21.31 -0.92 1.61
CA TYR A 101 20.25 -0.59 2.53
C TYR A 101 18.91 -0.70 1.80
N THR A 102 17.91 -1.16 2.49
CA THR A 102 16.57 -1.24 1.93
C THR A 102 15.61 -0.69 2.97
N THR A 103 14.79 0.27 2.56
CA THR A 103 13.80 0.85 3.45
C THR A 103 12.45 0.28 3.09
N GLU A 104 11.75 -0.22 4.08
CA GLU A 104 10.47 -0.87 3.88
C GLU A 104 9.45 -0.28 4.83
N ILE A 105 8.19 -0.46 4.52
CA ILE A 105 7.13 -0.07 5.44
C ILE A 105 6.62 -1.37 6.05
N ILE A 106 6.73 -1.47 7.36
CA ILE A 106 6.22 -2.65 8.07
C ILE A 106 4.79 -2.33 8.40
N ALA A 107 3.88 -2.98 7.70
CA ALA A 107 2.47 -2.65 7.81
C ALA A 107 1.90 -3.04 9.15
N LYS A 108 1.08 -2.17 9.71
CA LYS A 108 0.37 -2.47 10.92
C LYS A 108 -1.11 -2.54 10.61
N SER A 109 -1.56 -1.82 9.60
CA SER A 109 -2.96 -1.82 9.20
C SER A 109 -3.04 -1.81 7.70
N MET A 110 -4.04 -2.43 7.16
CA MET A 110 -4.26 -2.45 5.72
C MET A 110 -5.75 -2.41 5.48
N GLU A 111 -6.17 -1.58 4.52
CA GLU A 111 -7.56 -1.56 4.13
C GLU A 111 -7.62 -1.62 2.63
N MET A 112 -8.53 -2.42 2.11
CA MET A 112 -8.69 -2.50 0.67
C MET A 112 -9.62 -1.40 0.24
N LEU A 113 -9.23 -0.67 -0.77
CA LEU A 113 -10.01 0.42 -1.28
C LEU A 113 -10.42 0.10 -2.71
N GLY A 114 -11.57 0.46 -3.04
CA GLY A 114 -12.00 0.33 -4.41
C GLY A 114 -12.06 -1.02 -5.04
N GLY A 115 -11.01 -1.69 -5.05
CA GLY A 115 -11.00 -2.88 -5.79
C GLY A 115 -12.15 -3.74 -5.57
N LYS A 116 -12.55 -3.88 -4.38
CA LYS A 116 -13.50 -4.74 -4.21
C LYS A 116 -14.71 -4.33 -4.72
N ASN A 117 -14.94 -3.23 -4.71
CA ASN A 117 -16.17 -2.86 -5.13
C ASN A 117 -16.28 -3.29 -6.46
N VAL A 118 -15.33 -3.36 -7.04
CA VAL A 118 -15.44 -3.73 -8.30
C VAL A 118 -16.10 -4.97 -8.35
N ASP A 119 -15.75 -5.81 -7.62
CA ASP A 119 -16.36 -7.01 -7.76
C ASP A 119 -17.67 -6.86 -7.42
N LYS A 120 -17.92 -6.23 -6.62
CA LYS A 120 -19.14 -6.19 -6.30
C LYS A 120 -19.86 -5.72 -7.30
N GLU A 121 -19.46 -5.01 -7.88
CA GLU A 121 -20.13 -4.48 -8.80
C GLU A 121 -20.56 -5.43 -9.61
N SER A 122 -19.89 -6.21 -9.66
CA SER A 122 -20.30 -7.15 -10.51
C SER A 122 -21.59 -7.43 -10.02
N ALA A 123 -21.63 -7.44 -8.93
CA ALA A 123 -22.85 -7.80 -8.47
C ALA A 123 -23.73 -6.80 -8.87
N SER A 124 -23.52 -5.95 -8.69
CA SER A 124 -24.39 -5.08 -8.93
C SER A 124 -24.83 -4.93 -10.10
N PRO A 125 -24.74 -5.48 -10.70
CA PRO A 125 -25.19 -5.32 -11.92
C PRO A 125 -26.48 -4.81 -11.78
N SER A 126 -26.91 -5.28 -11.07
CA SER A 126 -28.13 -4.90 -10.96
C SER A 126 -28.17 -3.57 -10.84
N ALA A 127 -27.70 -3.33 -10.16
CA ALA A 127 -27.77 -2.09 -9.95
C ALA A 127 -27.78 -1.45 -11.07
N ALA A 128 -27.42 -1.85 -11.57
CA ALA A 128 -27.29 -1.22 -12.61
C ALA A 128 -28.42 -0.61 -12.94
N ARG A 129 -29.13 -0.80 -12.85
CA ARG A 129 -30.04 -0.31 -13.27
C ARG A 129 -30.06 0.90 -13.27
N GLY A 130 -29.67 1.13 -13.27
CA GLY A 130 -29.70 2.10 -13.38
C GLY A 130 -29.79 3.10 -13.28
N ASN A 131 -29.91 3.20 -13.18
CA ASN A 131 -30.01 4.17 -13.05
C ASN A 131 -29.41 4.98 -13.08
N ASN A 132 -29.06 4.98 -13.05
CA ASN A 132 -28.54 5.76 -13.01
C ASN A 132 -28.10 6.52 -13.52
N VAL A 133 -28.13 6.50 -13.75
CA VAL A 133 -27.87 7.12 -14.32
C VAL A 133 -27.51 8.28 -14.30
N ASP A 134 -27.41 8.52 -14.15
CA ASP A 134 -27.14 9.62 -14.10
C ASP A 134 -26.25 10.16 -13.57
N ASN A 135 -25.75 9.89 -13.26
CA ASN A 135 -24.90 10.44 -12.81
C ASN A 135 -23.89 10.80 -12.99
N PRO A 136 -23.61 10.97 -13.14
CA PRO A 136 -22.61 11.28 -13.31
C PRO A 136 -21.79 11.74 -13.00
N PRO A 137 -21.35 11.80 -12.94
CA PRO A 137 -20.43 12.22 -12.72
C PRO A 137 -19.56 12.43 -12.36
N ALA A 138 -19.21 12.28 -12.23
CA ALA A 138 -18.39 12.52 -11.89
C ALA A 138 -17.53 12.80 -11.62
N PRO A 139 -17.29 12.90 -11.53
CA PRO A 139 -16.38 13.20 -11.23
C PRO A 139 -15.59 13.23 -10.83
N ASP A 140 -15.39 12.99 -10.58
CA ASP A 140 -14.67 13.05 -10.16
C ASP A 140 -13.82 13.17 -9.93
N THR A 141 -13.71 13.10 -9.88
CA THR A 141 -12.96 13.18 -9.58
C THR A 141 -12.17 13.26 -9.14
N GLU A 142 -11.88 13.08 -8.79
CA GLU A 142 -11.16 13.15 -8.34
C GLU A 142 -10.35 13.32 -7.92
N VAL A 143 -10.15 13.31 -7.51
CA VAL A 143 -9.46 13.51 -6.98
C VAL A 143 -8.59 13.45 -6.72
N PRO A 144 -8.18 13.51 -6.49
CA PRO A 144 -7.23 13.43 -6.37
C PRO A 144 -6.49 13.45 -5.60
N PHE A 145 -6.04 13.17 -5.27
CA PHE A 145 -5.18 13.25 -4.65
C PHE A 145 -4.58 12.95 -4.83
#